data_c1d777842ce6236c02fc3448ba6fb2c2
#
_entry.id   c1d777842ce6236c02fc3448ba6fb2c2
#
_cell.length_a   1.000
_cell.length_b   1.000
_cell.length_c   1.000
_cell.angle_alpha   90.00
_cell.angle_beta   90.00
_cell.angle_gamma   90.00
#
_symmetry.space_group_name_H-M   'P 1'
#
loop_
_entity.id
_entity.type
_entity.pdbx_description
1 polymer ?
#
loop_
_entity_poly.entity_id
_entity_poly.type
_entity_poly.pdbx_seq_one_letter_code
_entity_poly.pdbx_strand_id
1 'polypeptide(L)'
;SFRKNDDLLFDVSFVRGISNNKQIVETKATVDNNVIRKFYVVNPGEFVYNPRTTRMGDKLGLAYNDTATPLLFSFNNIAFGIRASAKDTILPEYLYMFFNRTEFDRYAMAHGWGSATELFSFDEMCNVKIQLPDISVQQKYVAVYNAMLANQQSYEHGLADLKLVCDSYIENIRENAPLQKLGDYITPCENINFDLTYGVPDVRGVNNQKELMPTKTSLTGRNLSKFQIVFPGDFVFNHRTSRNGSKFSIAYNDGESPVICTEDYVVFRIKPEYSHKLLARWLYMHFNRPEFDRYVI
;
A
#
# COMPACT_ATOMS: atom_id res chain seq x y z
N SER A 1 -35.09 -9.42 1.82
CA SER A 1 -34.26 -9.55 3.04
C SER A 1 -33.11 -10.51 2.74
N PHE A 2 -31.91 -10.12 3.04
CA PHE A 2 -30.73 -10.97 2.84
C PHE A 2 -30.72 -12.12 3.84
N ARG A 3 -30.22 -13.29 3.36
CA ARG A 3 -30.13 -14.50 4.13
C ARG A 3 -29.06 -14.32 5.22
N LYS A 4 -29.41 -14.65 6.45
CA LYS A 4 -28.45 -14.86 7.54
C LYS A 4 -27.99 -16.31 7.55
N ASN A 5 -26.86 -16.57 8.19
CA ASN A 5 -26.29 -17.90 8.38
C ASN A 5 -26.95 -18.65 9.55
N ASP A 6 -28.30 -18.54 9.67
CA ASP A 6 -29.07 -19.08 10.82
C ASP A 6 -28.94 -20.61 10.93
N ASP A 7 -28.76 -21.27 9.81
CA ASP A 7 -28.58 -22.72 9.69
C ASP A 7 -27.14 -23.20 9.89
N LEU A 8 -26.17 -22.27 10.06
CA LEU A 8 -24.74 -22.55 10.17
C LEU A 8 -24.18 -23.38 9.00
N LEU A 9 -24.74 -23.19 7.81
CA LEU A 9 -24.23 -23.85 6.60
C LEU A 9 -22.78 -23.46 6.29
N PHE A 10 -22.38 -22.24 6.70
CA PHE A 10 -21.04 -21.68 6.49
C PHE A 10 -20.35 -21.48 7.85
N ASP A 11 -19.12 -21.95 7.98
CA ASP A 11 -18.30 -21.81 9.17
C ASP A 11 -17.43 -20.54 9.16
N VAL A 12 -16.56 -20.38 10.14
CA VAL A 12 -15.69 -19.19 10.28
C VAL A 12 -14.71 -19.02 9.12
N SER A 13 -14.39 -20.07 8.36
CA SER A 13 -13.49 -19.98 7.21
C SER A 13 -14.07 -19.15 6.05
N PHE A 14 -15.40 -19.00 6.01
CA PHE A 14 -16.10 -18.16 5.03
C PHE A 14 -16.17 -16.68 5.43
N VAL A 15 -15.77 -16.32 6.65
CA VAL A 15 -15.85 -14.94 7.12
C VAL A 15 -14.82 -14.07 6.43
N ARG A 16 -15.29 -12.93 5.93
CA ARG A 16 -14.44 -11.94 5.23
C ARG A 16 -14.67 -10.54 5.77
N GLY A 17 -13.69 -9.69 5.50
CA GLY A 17 -13.73 -8.24 5.74
C GLY A 17 -13.73 -7.44 4.43
N ILE A 18 -13.86 -6.13 4.57
CA ILE A 18 -13.76 -5.16 3.47
C ILE A 18 -12.50 -4.32 3.70
N SER A 19 -11.64 -4.22 2.68
CA SER A 19 -10.45 -3.38 2.71
C SER A 19 -10.73 -1.92 2.32
N ASN A 20 -9.77 -1.03 2.58
CA ASN A 20 -9.83 0.38 2.13
C ASN A 20 -9.84 0.53 0.60
N ASN A 21 -9.42 -0.51 -0.13
CA ASN A 21 -9.48 -0.57 -1.59
C ASN A 21 -10.76 -1.22 -2.11
N LYS A 22 -11.79 -1.31 -1.26
CA LYS A 22 -13.10 -1.90 -1.59
C LYS A 22 -13.04 -3.37 -2.02
N GLN A 23 -12.01 -4.09 -1.62
CA GLN A 23 -11.83 -5.51 -1.92
C GLN A 23 -12.22 -6.38 -0.73
N ILE A 24 -12.64 -7.60 -1.02
CA ILE A 24 -12.84 -8.64 -0.02
C ILE A 24 -11.46 -9.11 0.47
N VAL A 25 -11.31 -9.17 1.79
CA VAL A 25 -10.06 -9.60 2.44
C VAL A 25 -10.35 -10.58 3.57
N GLU A 26 -9.38 -11.38 3.94
CA GLU A 26 -9.47 -12.20 5.14
C GLU A 26 -9.64 -11.34 6.39
N THR A 27 -10.50 -11.77 7.30
CA THR A 27 -10.68 -11.06 8.57
C THR A 27 -9.52 -11.34 9.51
N LYS A 28 -9.03 -10.28 10.17
CA LYS A 28 -8.04 -10.39 11.25
C LYS A 28 -8.69 -10.61 12.63
N ALA A 29 -10.00 -10.50 12.70
CA ALA A 29 -10.73 -10.64 13.96
C ALA A 29 -10.96 -12.14 14.26
N THR A 30 -10.74 -12.52 15.51
CA THR A 30 -11.19 -13.82 16.02
C THR A 30 -12.71 -13.79 16.12
N VAL A 31 -13.37 -14.66 15.37
CA VAL A 31 -14.83 -14.71 15.29
C VAL A 31 -15.32 -15.98 15.99
N ASP A 32 -16.25 -15.81 16.95
CA ASP A 32 -16.90 -16.91 17.65
C ASP A 32 -17.95 -17.58 16.74
N ASN A 33 -17.99 -18.91 16.75
CA ASN A 33 -18.97 -19.72 16.02
C ASN A 33 -20.43 -19.35 16.36
N ASN A 34 -20.70 -18.89 17.58
CA ASN A 34 -22.06 -18.46 17.97
C ASN A 34 -22.48 -17.13 17.33
N VAL A 35 -21.53 -16.29 16.99
CA VAL A 35 -21.80 -14.95 16.42
C VAL A 35 -22.06 -15.05 14.91
N ILE A 36 -21.46 -16.02 14.20
CA ILE A 36 -21.61 -16.15 12.73
C ILE A 36 -23.05 -16.47 12.29
N ARG A 37 -23.92 -16.97 13.19
CA ARG A 37 -25.37 -17.13 12.90
C ARG A 37 -26.02 -15.82 12.49
N LYS A 38 -25.54 -14.69 13.01
CA LYS A 38 -26.08 -13.35 12.75
C LYS A 38 -25.50 -12.73 11.47
N PHE A 39 -24.45 -13.33 10.90
CA PHE A 39 -23.76 -12.80 9.73
C PHE A 39 -24.63 -12.96 8.48
N TYR A 40 -24.45 -12.03 7.54
CA TYR A 40 -25.09 -12.11 6.25
C TYR A 40 -24.32 -13.02 5.31
N VAL A 41 -25.06 -13.86 4.59
CA VAL A 41 -24.53 -14.62 3.46
C VAL A 41 -24.60 -13.74 2.23
N VAL A 42 -23.44 -13.47 1.65
CA VAL A 42 -23.28 -12.69 0.42
C VAL A 42 -22.90 -13.65 -0.70
N ASN A 43 -23.83 -13.90 -1.62
CA ASN A 43 -23.63 -14.82 -2.72
C ASN A 43 -22.73 -14.22 -3.82
N PRO A 44 -22.18 -15.06 -4.72
CA PRO A 44 -21.55 -14.56 -5.95
C PRO A 44 -22.45 -13.56 -6.69
N GLY A 45 -21.89 -12.44 -7.11
CA GLY A 45 -22.63 -11.38 -7.78
C GLY A 45 -23.34 -10.38 -6.88
N GLU A 46 -23.24 -10.52 -5.55
CA GLU A 46 -23.84 -9.60 -4.58
C GLU A 46 -22.80 -8.66 -3.98
N PHE A 47 -23.29 -7.58 -3.40
CA PHE A 47 -22.49 -6.51 -2.77
C PHE A 47 -22.68 -6.50 -1.27
N VAL A 48 -21.68 -5.97 -0.59
CA VAL A 48 -21.73 -5.71 0.84
C VAL A 48 -21.00 -4.39 1.15
N TYR A 49 -21.56 -3.58 2.04
CA TYR A 49 -20.89 -2.36 2.48
C TYR A 49 -21.08 -2.12 3.97
N ASN A 50 -20.13 -1.39 4.56
CA ASN A 50 -20.25 -0.88 5.92
C ASN A 50 -20.93 0.49 5.87
N PRO A 51 -22.12 0.67 6.48
CA PRO A 51 -22.81 1.94 6.43
C PRO A 51 -22.09 3.07 7.21
N ARG A 52 -21.15 2.73 8.09
CA ARG A 52 -20.39 3.72 8.88
C ARG A 52 -19.32 4.38 8.03
N THR A 53 -19.54 5.63 7.62
CA THR A 53 -18.65 6.39 6.75
C THR A 53 -17.31 6.73 7.39
N THR A 54 -17.27 6.90 8.72
CA THR A 54 -16.08 7.33 9.46
C THR A 54 -14.99 6.27 9.62
N ARG A 55 -15.25 4.99 9.27
CA ARG A 55 -14.30 3.89 9.53
C ARG A 55 -13.17 3.76 8.53
N MET A 56 -13.34 4.26 7.31
CA MET A 56 -12.38 4.07 6.20
C MET A 56 -11.85 5.40 5.63
N GLY A 57 -11.84 6.45 6.45
CA GLY A 57 -11.42 7.78 6.04
C GLY A 57 -12.42 8.43 5.10
N ASP A 58 -12.00 8.75 3.88
CA ASP A 58 -12.79 9.41 2.84
C ASP A 58 -13.49 8.44 1.87
N LYS A 59 -13.54 7.15 2.20
CA LYS A 59 -14.11 6.09 1.35
C LYS A 59 -15.20 5.31 2.06
N LEU A 60 -16.27 4.98 1.34
CA LEU A 60 -17.24 4.00 1.80
C LEU A 60 -16.66 2.60 1.68
N GLY A 61 -16.60 1.85 2.79
CA GLY A 61 -16.20 0.45 2.77
C GLY A 61 -17.24 -0.42 2.08
N LEU A 62 -17.04 -0.71 0.79
CA LEU A 62 -17.91 -1.50 -0.06
C LEU A 62 -17.11 -2.59 -0.76
N ALA A 63 -17.68 -3.77 -0.96
CA ALA A 63 -17.08 -4.84 -1.73
C ALA A 63 -18.13 -5.59 -2.57
N TYR A 64 -17.66 -6.27 -3.59
CA TYR A 64 -18.42 -7.11 -4.51
C TYR A 64 -17.90 -8.54 -4.42
N ASN A 65 -18.79 -9.52 -4.27
CA ASN A 65 -18.40 -10.92 -4.27
C ASN A 65 -18.27 -11.42 -5.72
N ASP A 66 -17.05 -11.32 -6.25
CA ASP A 66 -16.65 -11.83 -7.56
C ASP A 66 -16.15 -13.29 -7.51
N THR A 67 -16.20 -13.92 -6.34
CA THR A 67 -15.82 -15.34 -6.18
C THR A 67 -16.94 -16.28 -6.61
N ALA A 68 -16.62 -17.56 -6.77
CA ALA A 68 -17.59 -18.61 -7.08
C ALA A 68 -18.37 -19.12 -5.86
N THR A 69 -18.03 -18.64 -4.65
CA THR A 69 -18.58 -19.16 -3.39
C THR A 69 -19.28 -18.08 -2.58
N PRO A 70 -20.34 -18.41 -1.82
CA PRO A 70 -20.90 -17.51 -0.81
C PRO A 70 -19.88 -17.19 0.29
N LEU A 71 -19.95 -15.97 0.79
CA LEU A 71 -19.07 -15.47 1.86
C LEU A 71 -19.90 -14.89 3.00
N LEU A 72 -19.33 -14.87 4.22
CA LEU A 72 -19.98 -14.35 5.41
C LEU A 72 -19.44 -12.97 5.76
N PHE A 73 -20.34 -12.02 6.00
CA PHE A 73 -20.02 -10.68 6.49
C PHE A 73 -20.78 -10.35 7.77
N SER A 74 -20.10 -9.61 8.65
CA SER A 74 -20.66 -9.18 9.93
C SER A 74 -22.02 -8.47 9.76
N PHE A 75 -22.89 -8.67 10.72
CA PHE A 75 -24.21 -8.01 10.80
C PHE A 75 -24.14 -6.48 10.89
N ASN A 76 -22.98 -5.89 11.09
CA ASN A 76 -22.76 -4.44 11.00
C ASN A 76 -22.69 -3.92 9.55
N ASN A 77 -22.64 -4.80 8.58
CA ASN A 77 -22.63 -4.47 7.17
C ASN A 77 -24.07 -4.59 6.60
N ILE A 78 -24.27 -4.00 5.45
CA ILE A 78 -25.49 -4.13 4.66
C ILE A 78 -25.13 -4.88 3.38
N ALA A 79 -25.81 -6.00 3.13
CA ALA A 79 -25.67 -6.77 1.90
C ALA A 79 -26.79 -6.37 0.92
N PHE A 80 -26.52 -6.34 -0.38
CA PHE A 80 -27.50 -6.06 -1.41
C PHE A 80 -27.09 -6.69 -2.75
N GLY A 81 -28.06 -6.82 -3.64
CA GLY A 81 -27.84 -7.36 -4.98
C GLY A 81 -28.76 -6.72 -6.01
N ILE A 82 -28.49 -6.99 -7.27
CA ILE A 82 -29.32 -6.55 -8.39
C ILE A 82 -30.60 -7.37 -8.39
N ARG A 83 -31.75 -6.67 -8.50
CA ARG A 83 -33.07 -7.33 -8.62
C ARG A 83 -33.13 -8.18 -9.88
N ALA A 84 -33.84 -9.31 -9.81
CA ALA A 84 -33.98 -10.21 -10.94
C ALA A 84 -34.51 -9.49 -12.21
N SER A 85 -35.41 -8.52 -12.03
CA SER A 85 -35.99 -7.72 -13.14
C SER A 85 -35.00 -6.73 -13.78
N ALA A 86 -33.85 -6.50 -13.18
CA ALA A 86 -32.82 -5.56 -13.67
C ALA A 86 -31.55 -6.26 -14.18
N LYS A 87 -31.49 -7.60 -14.14
CA LYS A 87 -30.29 -8.36 -14.54
C LYS A 87 -29.93 -8.18 -16.01
N ASP A 88 -30.92 -7.95 -16.87
CA ASP A 88 -30.71 -7.71 -18.29
C ASP A 88 -30.36 -6.23 -18.60
N THR A 89 -30.40 -5.37 -17.58
CA THR A 89 -30.18 -3.93 -17.73
C THR A 89 -28.85 -3.48 -17.15
N ILE A 90 -28.38 -4.14 -16.06
CA ILE A 90 -27.17 -3.74 -15.36
C ILE A 90 -26.31 -4.95 -14.99
N LEU A 91 -25.01 -4.87 -15.33
CA LEU A 91 -24.02 -5.85 -14.91
C LEU A 91 -23.52 -5.52 -13.49
N PRO A 92 -23.41 -6.52 -12.58
CA PRO A 92 -22.84 -6.31 -11.25
C PRO A 92 -21.44 -5.69 -11.30
N GLU A 93 -20.57 -6.16 -12.20
CA GLU A 93 -19.22 -5.69 -12.38
C GLU A 93 -19.18 -4.22 -12.82
N TYR A 94 -20.10 -3.80 -13.71
CA TYR A 94 -20.23 -2.40 -14.12
C TYR A 94 -20.65 -1.51 -12.95
N LEU A 95 -21.61 -1.98 -12.13
CA LEU A 95 -22.01 -1.30 -10.92
C LEU A 95 -20.87 -1.20 -9.91
N TYR A 96 -20.07 -2.26 -9.78
CA TYR A 96 -18.87 -2.24 -8.92
C TYR A 96 -17.83 -1.22 -9.39
N MET A 97 -17.59 -1.11 -10.70
CA MET A 97 -16.73 -0.04 -11.25
C MET A 97 -17.24 1.35 -10.89
N PHE A 98 -18.56 1.59 -10.95
CA PHE A 98 -19.16 2.84 -10.53
C PHE A 98 -18.89 3.13 -9.05
N PHE A 99 -19.06 2.15 -8.17
CA PHE A 99 -18.80 2.28 -6.73
C PHE A 99 -17.33 2.50 -6.38
N ASN A 100 -16.40 2.11 -7.24
CA ASN A 100 -14.97 2.37 -7.05
C ASN A 100 -14.54 3.81 -7.41
N ARG A 101 -15.42 4.64 -7.92
CA ARG A 101 -15.12 6.02 -8.29
C ARG A 101 -15.07 6.94 -7.05
N THR A 102 -14.16 7.88 -7.08
CA THR A 102 -14.02 8.90 -6.02
C THR A 102 -15.28 9.77 -5.87
N GLU A 103 -16.03 9.98 -6.98
CA GLU A 103 -17.30 10.71 -6.97
C GLU A 103 -18.37 10.00 -6.13
N PHE A 104 -18.41 8.68 -6.19
CA PHE A 104 -19.32 7.89 -5.36
C PHE A 104 -18.93 8.00 -3.87
N ASP A 105 -17.64 7.94 -3.55
CA ASP A 105 -17.19 8.12 -2.17
C ASP A 105 -17.58 9.51 -1.63
N ARG A 106 -17.36 10.57 -2.40
CA ARG A 106 -17.78 11.92 -2.03
C ARG A 106 -19.29 12.03 -1.85
N TYR A 107 -20.06 11.38 -2.71
CA TYR A 107 -21.52 11.33 -2.56
C TYR A 107 -21.91 10.63 -1.25
N ALA A 108 -21.34 9.45 -0.97
CA ALA A 108 -21.65 8.68 0.23
C ALA A 108 -21.28 9.44 1.52
N MET A 109 -20.15 10.15 1.53
CA MET A 109 -19.75 11.00 2.66
C MET A 109 -20.71 12.18 2.84
N ALA A 110 -21.12 12.85 1.76
CA ALA A 110 -22.02 14.00 1.82
C ALA A 110 -23.44 13.64 2.24
N HIS A 111 -23.86 12.37 2.05
CA HIS A 111 -25.19 11.86 2.42
C HIS A 111 -25.17 10.91 3.62
N GLY A 112 -24.07 10.90 4.36
CA GLY A 112 -23.98 10.23 5.67
C GLY A 112 -24.61 11.09 6.76
N TRP A 113 -25.51 10.53 7.57
CA TRP A 113 -26.23 11.23 8.64
C TRP A 113 -26.03 10.57 10.00
N GLY A 114 -25.94 11.37 11.05
CA GLY A 114 -25.87 10.91 12.43
C GLY A 114 -25.03 11.81 13.32
N SER A 115 -25.44 12.00 14.57
CA SER A 115 -24.76 12.90 15.52
C SER A 115 -23.49 12.29 16.16
N ALA A 116 -23.44 10.95 16.31
CA ALA A 116 -22.31 10.25 16.94
C ALA A 116 -21.56 9.34 15.96
N THR A 117 -22.23 8.88 14.91
CA THR A 117 -21.66 8.08 13.84
C THR A 117 -22.43 8.37 12.56
N GLU A 118 -21.76 8.88 11.57
CA GLU A 118 -22.37 9.12 10.27
C GLU A 118 -22.62 7.79 9.56
N LEU A 119 -23.85 7.57 9.10
CA LEU A 119 -24.31 6.36 8.45
C LEU A 119 -24.84 6.69 7.05
N PHE A 120 -24.30 6.03 6.06
CA PHE A 120 -24.86 6.00 4.72
C PHE A 120 -25.89 4.88 4.63
N SER A 121 -27.17 5.23 4.71
CA SER A 121 -28.27 4.25 4.76
C SER A 121 -28.46 3.52 3.42
N PHE A 122 -29.20 2.41 3.46
CA PHE A 122 -29.58 1.71 2.23
C PHE A 122 -30.56 2.51 1.39
N ASP A 123 -31.40 3.32 2.01
CA ASP A 123 -32.32 4.21 1.28
C ASP A 123 -31.54 5.27 0.51
N GLU A 124 -30.45 5.85 1.11
CA GLU A 124 -29.55 6.75 0.40
C GLU A 124 -28.80 6.02 -0.74
N MET A 125 -28.39 4.77 -0.54
CA MET A 125 -27.82 3.95 -1.60
C MET A 125 -28.81 3.79 -2.77
N CYS A 126 -30.09 3.62 -2.49
CA CYS A 126 -31.15 3.50 -3.53
C CYS A 126 -31.40 4.82 -4.27
N ASN A 127 -31.07 5.97 -3.67
CA ASN A 127 -31.22 7.29 -4.29
C ASN A 127 -30.06 7.66 -5.22
N VAL A 128 -28.98 6.87 -5.25
CA VAL A 128 -27.82 7.11 -6.12
C VAL A 128 -28.25 7.02 -7.59
N LYS A 129 -27.96 8.09 -8.33
CA LYS A 129 -28.23 8.14 -9.78
C LYS A 129 -27.02 7.66 -10.55
N ILE A 130 -27.23 6.69 -11.41
CA ILE A 130 -26.22 6.11 -12.28
C ILE A 130 -26.62 6.21 -13.75
N GLN A 131 -25.66 6.50 -14.62
CA GLN A 131 -25.86 6.40 -16.06
C GLN A 131 -25.71 4.94 -16.49
N LEU A 132 -26.73 4.39 -17.11
CA LEU A 132 -26.77 3.00 -17.56
C LEU A 132 -26.79 2.97 -19.10
N PRO A 133 -25.62 2.77 -19.74
CA PRO A 133 -25.59 2.47 -21.16
C PRO A 133 -26.11 1.05 -21.44
N ASP A 134 -26.35 0.73 -22.70
CA ASP A 134 -26.75 -0.62 -23.10
C ASP A 134 -25.79 -1.69 -22.56
N ILE A 135 -26.33 -2.87 -22.26
CA ILE A 135 -25.57 -3.98 -21.64
C ILE A 135 -24.31 -4.33 -22.44
N SER A 136 -24.34 -4.26 -23.77
CA SER A 136 -23.19 -4.51 -24.64
C SER A 136 -22.07 -3.48 -24.47
N VAL A 137 -22.42 -2.25 -24.12
CA VAL A 137 -21.47 -1.19 -23.81
C VAL A 137 -20.88 -1.40 -22.43
N GLN A 138 -21.71 -1.76 -21.44
CA GLN A 138 -21.24 -2.12 -20.10
C GLN A 138 -20.21 -3.27 -20.14
N GLN A 139 -20.51 -4.33 -20.93
CA GLN A 139 -19.59 -5.46 -21.14
C GLN A 139 -18.22 -5.02 -21.66
N LYS A 140 -18.18 -4.07 -22.61
CA LYS A 140 -16.91 -3.53 -23.12
C LYS A 140 -16.11 -2.79 -22.03
N TYR A 141 -16.79 -1.96 -21.23
CA TYR A 141 -16.11 -1.27 -20.12
C TYR A 141 -15.59 -2.26 -19.08
N VAL A 142 -16.36 -3.27 -18.70
CA VAL A 142 -15.95 -4.32 -17.76
C VAL A 142 -14.75 -5.10 -18.32
N ALA A 143 -14.77 -5.46 -19.60
CA ALA A 143 -13.67 -6.17 -20.23
C ALA A 143 -12.35 -5.35 -20.21
N VAL A 144 -12.42 -4.05 -20.51
CA VAL A 144 -11.25 -3.15 -20.42
C VAL A 144 -10.76 -3.02 -18.99
N TYR A 145 -11.65 -2.82 -18.05
CA TYR A 145 -11.30 -2.70 -16.63
C TYR A 145 -10.61 -3.96 -16.10
N ASN A 146 -11.15 -5.13 -16.39
CA ASN A 146 -10.57 -6.40 -15.99
C ASN A 146 -9.19 -6.64 -16.65
N ALA A 147 -9.02 -6.25 -17.92
CA ALA A 147 -7.74 -6.33 -18.60
C ALA A 147 -6.69 -5.41 -17.93
N MET A 148 -7.08 -4.21 -17.51
CA MET A 148 -6.20 -3.30 -16.78
C MET A 148 -5.79 -3.86 -15.41
N LEU A 149 -6.72 -4.45 -14.66
CA LEU A 149 -6.42 -5.10 -13.38
C LEU A 149 -5.50 -6.30 -13.55
N ALA A 150 -5.76 -7.15 -14.53
CA ALA A 150 -4.91 -8.30 -14.84
C ALA A 150 -3.48 -7.87 -15.23
N ASN A 151 -3.36 -6.80 -16.00
CA ASN A 151 -2.08 -6.23 -16.38
C ASN A 151 -1.32 -5.68 -15.16
N GLN A 152 -1.99 -4.93 -14.27
CA GLN A 152 -1.40 -4.46 -13.02
C GLN A 152 -0.89 -5.64 -12.17
N GLN A 153 -1.69 -6.67 -11.96
CA GLN A 153 -1.31 -7.86 -11.19
C GLN A 153 -0.10 -8.59 -11.83
N SER A 154 -0.07 -8.67 -13.17
CA SER A 154 1.06 -9.26 -13.89
C SER A 154 2.37 -8.49 -13.65
N TYR A 155 2.32 -7.15 -13.63
CA TYR A 155 3.49 -6.33 -13.29
C TYR A 155 3.93 -6.50 -11.84
N GLU A 156 2.99 -6.55 -10.90
CA GLU A 156 3.28 -6.75 -9.48
C GLU A 156 3.94 -8.11 -9.21
N HIS A 157 3.43 -9.19 -9.84
CA HIS A 157 4.04 -10.52 -9.76
C HIS A 157 5.43 -10.54 -10.43
N GLY A 158 5.56 -9.97 -11.62
CA GLY A 158 6.85 -9.91 -12.32
C GLY A 158 7.93 -9.16 -11.52
N LEU A 159 7.56 -8.13 -10.77
CA LEU A 159 8.47 -7.42 -9.88
C LEU A 159 8.93 -8.32 -8.70
N ALA A 160 8.01 -9.10 -8.13
CA ALA A 160 8.33 -10.05 -7.06
C ALA A 160 9.28 -11.15 -7.55
N ASP A 161 9.06 -11.68 -8.74
CA ASP A 161 9.91 -12.69 -9.37
C ASP A 161 11.31 -12.15 -9.65
N LEU A 162 11.41 -10.93 -10.20
CA LEU A 162 12.70 -10.28 -10.43
C LEU A 162 13.47 -10.06 -9.12
N LYS A 163 12.79 -9.68 -8.06
CA LYS A 163 13.40 -9.54 -6.74
C LYS A 163 13.95 -10.88 -6.25
N LEU A 164 13.19 -11.98 -6.39
CA LEU A 164 13.64 -13.32 -6.01
C LEU A 164 14.90 -13.75 -6.78
N VAL A 165 14.95 -13.48 -8.08
CA VAL A 165 16.12 -13.75 -8.90
C VAL A 165 17.33 -12.96 -8.42
N CYS A 166 17.17 -11.66 -8.16
CA CYS A 166 18.24 -10.81 -7.62
C CYS A 166 18.75 -11.32 -6.26
N ASP A 167 17.85 -11.66 -5.35
CA ASP A 167 18.19 -12.16 -4.03
C ASP A 167 18.96 -13.50 -4.13
N SER A 168 18.51 -14.42 -4.97
CA SER A 168 19.19 -15.71 -5.22
C SER A 168 20.58 -15.53 -5.82
N TYR A 169 20.73 -14.58 -6.74
CA TYR A 169 22.02 -14.29 -7.37
C TYR A 169 23.01 -13.70 -6.35
N ILE A 170 22.57 -12.77 -5.52
CA ILE A 170 23.41 -12.19 -4.45
C ILE A 170 23.80 -13.27 -3.42
N GLU A 171 22.88 -14.18 -3.07
CA GLU A 171 23.20 -15.29 -2.16
C GLU A 171 24.26 -16.21 -2.73
N ASN A 172 24.14 -16.57 -4.00
CA ASN A 172 25.18 -17.38 -4.69
C ASN A 172 26.54 -16.69 -4.67
N ILE A 173 26.62 -15.38 -4.90
CA ILE A 173 27.85 -14.60 -4.79
C ILE A 173 28.39 -14.66 -3.35
N ARG A 174 27.52 -14.52 -2.35
CA ARG A 174 27.91 -14.55 -0.94
C ARG A 174 28.55 -15.87 -0.53
N GLU A 175 28.04 -16.99 -1.05
CA GLU A 175 28.59 -18.32 -0.76
C GLU A 175 29.93 -18.59 -1.47
N ASN A 176 30.12 -18.03 -2.65
CA ASN A 176 31.24 -18.37 -3.53
C ASN A 176 32.30 -17.27 -3.66
N ALA A 177 32.04 -16.05 -3.18
CA ALA A 177 33.00 -14.95 -3.22
C ALA A 177 33.69 -14.74 -1.87
N PRO A 178 34.99 -14.38 -1.85
CA PRO A 178 35.71 -14.09 -0.61
C PRO A 178 35.10 -12.86 0.07
N LEU A 179 34.91 -12.97 1.40
CA LEU A 179 34.47 -11.83 2.22
C LEU A 179 35.56 -10.77 2.30
N GLN A 180 35.19 -9.51 2.11
CA GLN A 180 36.08 -8.36 2.21
C GLN A 180 35.47 -7.31 3.15
N LYS A 181 36.32 -6.50 3.77
CA LYS A 181 35.89 -5.44 4.67
C LYS A 181 35.36 -4.26 3.86
N LEU A 182 34.12 -3.88 4.07
CA LEU A 182 33.50 -2.72 3.39
C LEU A 182 34.28 -1.41 3.61
N GLY A 183 34.85 -1.22 4.80
CA GLY A 183 35.65 -0.04 5.16
C GLY A 183 36.87 0.20 4.28
N ASP A 184 37.37 -0.82 3.60
CA ASP A 184 38.46 -0.66 2.64
C ASP A 184 38.04 0.10 1.39
N TYR A 185 36.74 0.03 1.04
CA TYR A 185 36.17 0.53 -0.19
C TYR A 185 35.39 1.83 -0.05
N ILE A 186 34.98 2.20 1.17
CA ILE A 186 34.14 3.38 1.43
C ILE A 186 34.87 4.43 2.25
N THR A 187 34.43 5.68 2.18
CA THR A 187 34.91 6.79 2.97
C THR A 187 33.76 7.63 3.49
N PRO A 188 33.81 8.13 4.73
CA PRO A 188 32.82 9.09 5.22
C PRO A 188 32.89 10.40 4.43
N CYS A 189 31.76 11.07 4.34
CA CYS A 189 31.63 12.41 3.74
C CYS A 189 31.21 13.38 4.83
N GLU A 190 32.02 14.44 5.02
CA GLU A 190 31.81 15.47 6.03
C GLU A 190 31.35 16.80 5.39
N ASN A 191 30.60 16.71 4.32
CA ASN A 191 30.08 17.89 3.62
C ASN A 191 28.84 18.41 4.36
N ILE A 192 28.94 19.60 4.94
CA ILE A 192 27.84 20.26 5.64
C ILE A 192 27.35 21.48 4.86
N ASN A 193 26.08 21.80 4.98
CA ASN A 193 25.40 22.92 4.33
C ASN A 193 25.73 24.26 5.01
N PHE A 194 27.00 24.52 5.29
CA PHE A 194 27.44 25.67 6.09
C PHE A 194 27.04 27.00 5.47
N ASP A 195 27.14 27.14 4.17
CA ASP A 195 26.82 28.33 3.38
C ASP A 195 25.34 28.46 3.04
N LEU A 196 24.48 27.52 3.50
CA LEU A 196 23.05 27.49 3.26
C LEU A 196 22.67 27.45 1.78
N THR A 197 23.53 26.85 0.94
CA THR A 197 23.24 26.66 -0.49
C THR A 197 21.95 25.86 -0.71
N TYR A 198 21.63 24.90 0.17
CA TYR A 198 20.44 24.05 0.11
C TYR A 198 19.43 24.48 1.17
N GLY A 199 18.14 24.54 0.77
CA GLY A 199 17.05 25.00 1.61
C GLY A 199 16.10 23.88 2.06
N VAL A 200 14.97 24.29 2.63
CA VAL A 200 13.93 23.36 3.13
C VAL A 200 13.42 22.40 2.04
N PRO A 201 13.25 22.80 0.76
CA PRO A 201 12.83 21.88 -0.30
C PRO A 201 13.80 20.72 -0.55
N ASP A 202 15.08 20.89 -0.20
CA ASP A 202 16.12 19.90 -0.44
C ASP A 202 16.27 18.91 0.72
N VAL A 203 15.55 19.13 1.84
CA VAL A 203 15.65 18.27 3.02
C VAL A 203 14.98 16.92 2.76
N ARG A 204 15.72 15.86 3.03
CA ARG A 204 15.24 14.46 2.91
C ARG A 204 15.44 13.71 4.23
N GLY A 205 14.58 12.72 4.42
CA GLY A 205 14.76 11.67 5.42
C GLY A 205 14.80 10.32 4.72
N VAL A 206 15.09 9.26 5.48
CA VAL A 206 15.07 7.87 4.97
C VAL A 206 13.80 7.19 5.44
N ASN A 207 13.05 6.59 4.51
CA ASN A 207 11.83 5.84 4.79
C ASN A 207 12.09 4.35 5.10
N ASN A 208 11.01 3.60 5.41
CA ASN A 208 11.10 2.15 5.69
C ASN A 208 11.39 1.29 4.44
N GLN A 209 11.30 1.85 3.24
CA GLN A 209 11.74 1.23 2.00
C GLN A 209 13.21 1.52 1.68
N LYS A 210 13.92 2.20 2.60
CA LYS A 210 15.32 2.60 2.44
C LYS A 210 15.54 3.64 1.32
N GLU A 211 14.55 4.47 1.06
CA GLU A 211 14.57 5.52 0.04
C GLU A 211 14.63 6.90 0.67
N LEU A 212 15.21 7.85 -0.06
CA LEU A 212 15.17 9.27 0.30
C LEU A 212 13.77 9.83 0.02
N MET A 213 13.16 10.47 1.02
CA MET A 213 11.85 11.08 0.90
C MET A 213 11.83 12.49 1.49
N PRO A 214 10.95 13.39 1.03
CA PRO A 214 10.74 14.68 1.68
C PRO A 214 10.42 14.51 3.16
N THR A 215 11.01 15.36 4.01
CA THR A 215 10.73 15.29 5.45
C THR A 215 9.27 15.66 5.73
N LYS A 216 8.65 14.92 6.66
CA LYS A 216 7.31 15.23 7.17
C LYS A 216 7.33 16.14 8.39
N THR A 217 8.51 16.39 8.95
CA THR A 217 8.70 17.20 10.16
C THR A 217 8.72 18.67 9.78
N SER A 218 8.05 19.52 10.55
CA SER A 218 8.17 20.97 10.42
C SER A 218 9.63 21.40 10.71
N LEU A 219 10.20 22.14 9.76
CA LEU A 219 11.55 22.70 9.87
C LEU A 219 11.54 24.19 10.19
N THR A 220 10.39 24.75 10.59
CA THR A 220 10.26 26.18 10.92
C THR A 220 11.24 26.56 12.03
N GLY A 221 12.09 27.53 11.75
CA GLY A 221 13.09 28.01 12.71
C GLY A 221 14.31 27.10 12.93
N ARG A 222 14.42 25.98 12.21
CA ARG A 222 15.58 25.09 12.32
C ARG A 222 16.75 25.61 11.50
N ASN A 223 17.96 25.60 12.11
CA ASN A 223 19.18 25.97 11.42
C ASN A 223 19.64 24.83 10.50
N LEU A 224 19.64 25.07 9.18
CA LEU A 224 20.04 24.09 8.18
C LEU A 224 21.55 24.06 7.92
N SER A 225 22.34 24.99 8.50
CA SER A 225 23.78 25.07 8.25
C SER A 225 24.58 23.88 8.77
N LYS A 226 23.98 23.05 9.65
CA LYS A 226 24.59 21.83 10.22
C LYS A 226 24.17 20.56 9.50
N PHE A 227 23.28 20.66 8.53
CA PHE A 227 22.78 19.49 7.81
C PHE A 227 23.87 18.91 6.90
N GLN A 228 23.91 17.60 6.81
CA GLN A 228 24.82 16.86 5.92
C GLN A 228 24.34 16.97 4.48
N ILE A 229 25.26 17.26 3.55
CA ILE A 229 24.98 17.24 2.11
C ILE A 229 25.21 15.82 1.58
N VAL A 230 24.24 15.29 0.87
CA VAL A 230 24.24 13.97 0.24
C VAL A 230 24.27 14.17 -1.27
N PHE A 231 25.44 14.05 -1.89
CA PHE A 231 25.57 14.19 -3.34
C PHE A 231 25.02 12.96 -4.08
N PRO A 232 24.70 13.11 -5.38
CA PRO A 232 24.44 11.95 -6.24
C PRO A 232 25.58 10.92 -6.12
N GLY A 233 25.22 9.65 -5.88
CA GLY A 233 26.19 8.58 -5.65
C GLY A 233 26.57 8.34 -4.19
N ASP A 234 26.13 9.19 -3.25
CA ASP A 234 26.38 9.01 -1.83
C ASP A 234 25.34 8.14 -1.15
N PHE A 235 25.75 7.46 -0.10
CA PHE A 235 24.88 6.75 0.82
C PHE A 235 24.69 7.56 2.09
N VAL A 236 23.52 7.43 2.69
CA VAL A 236 23.17 8.08 3.95
C VAL A 236 22.44 7.11 4.86
N PHE A 237 22.84 7.03 6.12
CA PHE A 237 22.17 6.19 7.10
C PHE A 237 22.00 6.87 8.45
N ASN A 238 21.00 6.42 9.20
CA ASN A 238 20.82 6.82 10.59
C ASN A 238 21.35 5.71 11.50
N HIS A 239 22.31 6.03 12.35
CA HIS A 239 22.88 5.06 13.29
C HIS A 239 21.95 4.67 14.44
N ARG A 240 20.82 5.37 14.61
CA ARG A 240 19.80 5.06 15.62
C ARG A 240 18.87 3.97 15.10
N THR A 241 19.17 2.73 15.38
CA THR A 241 18.44 1.55 14.87
C THR A 241 16.98 1.47 15.35
N SER A 242 16.67 2.02 16.54
CA SER A 242 15.34 1.93 17.16
C SER A 242 14.20 2.69 16.44
N ARG A 243 14.51 3.53 15.47
CA ARG A 243 13.50 4.39 14.81
C ARG A 243 12.74 3.74 13.66
N ASN A 244 13.31 2.73 13.02
CA ASN A 244 12.74 2.06 11.84
C ASN A 244 12.30 0.61 12.09
N GLY A 245 12.06 0.23 13.34
CA GLY A 245 11.68 -1.14 13.72
C GLY A 245 12.77 -2.14 13.40
N SER A 246 12.45 -3.16 12.59
CA SER A 246 13.36 -4.23 12.20
C SER A 246 14.21 -3.93 10.96
N LYS A 247 14.23 -2.69 10.46
CA LYS A 247 14.97 -2.30 9.25
C LYS A 247 16.00 -1.23 9.55
N PHE A 248 17.23 -1.44 9.07
CA PHE A 248 18.27 -0.44 9.13
C PHE A 248 17.96 0.74 8.19
N SER A 249 18.03 1.95 8.74
CA SER A 249 17.71 3.18 8.02
C SER A 249 18.87 3.63 7.16
N ILE A 250 18.94 3.16 5.93
CA ILE A 250 19.96 3.51 4.94
C ILE A 250 19.31 3.83 3.60
N ALA A 251 19.82 4.81 2.87
CA ALA A 251 19.39 5.15 1.51
C ALA A 251 20.58 5.51 0.62
N TYR A 252 20.38 5.50 -0.67
CA TYR A 252 21.32 5.86 -1.71
C TYR A 252 20.75 7.03 -2.52
N ASN A 253 21.53 8.09 -2.74
CA ASN A 253 21.09 9.17 -3.60
C ASN A 253 21.37 8.79 -5.07
N ASP A 254 20.38 8.21 -5.72
CA ASP A 254 20.40 7.88 -7.16
C ASP A 254 19.83 9.00 -8.03
N GLY A 255 19.45 10.14 -7.44
CA GLY A 255 18.99 11.33 -8.14
C GLY A 255 20.11 12.10 -8.83
N GLU A 256 19.75 13.14 -9.56
CA GLU A 256 20.69 14.01 -10.29
C GLU A 256 21.16 15.22 -9.45
N SER A 257 20.51 15.50 -8.33
CA SER A 257 20.77 16.67 -7.51
C SER A 257 21.18 16.31 -6.09
N PRO A 258 22.02 17.12 -5.45
CA PRO A 258 22.31 17.00 -4.03
C PRO A 258 21.06 17.23 -3.19
N VAL A 259 21.00 16.55 -2.04
CA VAL A 259 19.97 16.73 -1.02
C VAL A 259 20.64 16.91 0.33
N ILE A 260 19.91 17.37 1.35
CA ILE A 260 20.43 17.51 2.70
C ILE A 260 19.65 16.68 3.72
N CYS A 261 20.37 16.10 4.67
CA CYS A 261 19.81 15.34 5.80
C CYS A 261 20.27 15.97 7.13
N THR A 262 19.52 15.69 8.20
CA THR A 262 19.90 16.24 9.52
C THR A 262 21.27 15.72 9.98
N GLU A 263 21.88 16.42 10.92
CA GLU A 263 23.17 16.09 11.55
C GLU A 263 23.23 14.70 12.22
N ASP A 264 22.08 14.08 12.46
CA ASP A 264 21.97 12.71 13.01
C ASP A 264 22.31 11.61 11.99
N TYR A 265 22.40 11.97 10.69
CA TYR A 265 22.75 11.02 9.66
C TYR A 265 24.25 10.99 9.39
N VAL A 266 24.73 9.83 9.00
CA VAL A 266 26.10 9.62 8.51
C VAL A 266 26.06 9.45 7.01
N VAL A 267 26.89 10.22 6.31
CA VAL A 267 27.01 10.15 4.84
C VAL A 267 28.34 9.49 4.50
N PHE A 268 28.33 8.59 3.52
CA PHE A 268 29.53 7.95 3.00
C PHE A 268 29.42 7.69 1.50
N ARG A 269 30.54 7.48 0.86
CA ARG A 269 30.62 7.11 -0.57
C ARG A 269 31.64 6.01 -0.81
N ILE A 270 31.55 5.40 -1.97
CA ILE A 270 32.60 4.52 -2.47
C ILE A 270 33.79 5.39 -2.84
N LYS A 271 34.98 5.00 -2.41
CA LYS A 271 36.23 5.69 -2.77
C LYS A 271 36.38 5.67 -4.29
N PRO A 272 36.74 6.79 -4.95
CA PRO A 272 36.84 6.90 -6.40
C PRO A 272 37.69 5.81 -7.06
N GLU A 273 38.80 5.44 -6.42
CA GLU A 273 39.71 4.39 -6.90
C GLU A 273 39.07 2.99 -6.94
N TYR A 274 37.98 2.76 -6.24
CA TYR A 274 37.27 1.49 -6.20
C TYR A 274 35.92 1.50 -6.95
N SER A 275 35.53 2.61 -7.57
CA SER A 275 34.27 2.71 -8.31
C SER A 275 34.12 1.70 -9.45
N HIS A 276 35.24 1.22 -10.01
CA HIS A 276 35.28 0.18 -11.03
C HIS A 276 35.16 -1.26 -10.48
N LYS A 277 35.36 -1.46 -9.17
CA LYS A 277 35.28 -2.75 -8.47
C LYS A 277 34.00 -2.93 -7.69
N LEU A 278 33.46 -1.86 -7.13
CA LEU A 278 32.25 -1.87 -6.33
C LEU A 278 31.26 -0.86 -6.90
N LEU A 279 30.19 -1.36 -7.51
CA LEU A 279 29.13 -0.54 -8.04
C LEU A 279 28.19 -0.09 -6.90
N ALA A 280 27.91 1.21 -6.82
CA ALA A 280 27.00 1.76 -5.79
C ALA A 280 25.61 1.12 -5.79
N ARG A 281 25.02 0.91 -6.97
CA ARG A 281 23.72 0.23 -7.09
C ARG A 281 23.76 -1.21 -6.60
N TRP A 282 24.86 -1.94 -6.85
CA TRP A 282 25.02 -3.29 -6.31
C TRP A 282 25.09 -3.28 -4.78
N LEU A 283 25.87 -2.35 -4.22
CA LEU A 283 25.98 -2.18 -2.77
C LEU A 283 24.62 -1.79 -2.16
N TYR A 284 23.87 -0.94 -2.81
CA TYR A 284 22.50 -0.57 -2.40
C TYR A 284 21.55 -1.78 -2.41
N MET A 285 21.61 -2.63 -3.45
CA MET A 285 20.84 -3.89 -3.47
C MET A 285 21.19 -4.78 -2.29
N HIS A 286 22.47 -4.90 -1.95
CA HIS A 286 22.94 -5.67 -0.79
C HIS A 286 22.37 -5.13 0.52
N PHE A 287 22.36 -3.82 0.72
CA PHE A 287 21.77 -3.18 1.91
C PHE A 287 20.24 -3.34 2.00
N ASN A 288 19.56 -3.52 0.90
CA ASN A 288 18.10 -3.72 0.87
C ASN A 288 17.66 -5.14 1.24
N ARG A 289 18.59 -6.06 1.45
CA ARG A 289 18.25 -7.45 1.81
C ARG A 289 17.85 -7.57 3.29
N PRO A 290 16.88 -8.44 3.61
CA PRO A 290 16.52 -8.73 5.00
C PRO A 290 17.66 -9.29 5.85
N GLU A 291 18.63 -9.99 5.22
CA GLU A 291 19.82 -10.53 5.89
C GLU A 291 20.70 -9.43 6.43
N PHE A 292 20.86 -8.34 5.68
CA PHE A 292 21.60 -7.18 6.13
C PHE A 292 20.93 -6.54 7.35
N ASP A 293 19.62 -6.37 7.32
CA ASP A 293 18.86 -5.84 8.47
C ASP A 293 19.06 -6.70 9.72
N ARG A 294 19.01 -8.02 9.59
CA ARG A 294 19.24 -8.97 10.70
C ARG A 294 20.69 -8.95 11.23
N TYR A 295 21.63 -8.54 10.38
CA TYR A 295 23.05 -8.46 10.78
C TYR A 295 23.34 -7.19 11.59
N VAL A 296 22.65 -6.06 11.31
CA VAL A 296 22.95 -4.75 11.91
C VAL A 296 22.03 -4.34 13.06
N ILE A 297 20.89 -5.01 13.24
CA ILE A 297 19.93 -4.83 14.32
C ILE A 297 19.98 -5.99 15.30
#